data_6a2a670dd6da504032f14415535245de
#
_entry.id   6a2a670dd6da504032f14415535245de
#
_cell.length_a   1.000
_cell.length_b   1.000
_cell.length_c   1.000
_cell.angle_alpha   90.00
_cell.angle_beta   90.00
_cell.angle_gamma   90.00
#
_symmetry.space_group_name_H-M   'P 1'
#
loop_
_entity.id
_entity.type
_entity.pdbx_description
1 polymer ?
#
loop_
_entity_poly.entity_id
_entity_poly.type
_entity_poly.pdbx_seq_one_letter_code
_entity_poly.pdbx_strand_id
1 'polypeptide(L)'
;LYDPTAGKILFEGKDISGKMSKDTQKLLRNDMQMIFQDPMASLNPRKKVEDIIGEGLDIHHKFANAAERDQMVKAILKKVGLAPEHATRYPHQFSGGQRQRVGIARALIMNPKLIIADECISALDVSIQAQVVNLMKDIQEETGTAYLFIAHDLSMVKYISDRIGVLHLGHLLETGTTEEIFNHPVHPYTRSLLSAIPSPNPVVEKKRVAETYDYKTSGIDYTKGTKHLVEGSHYVRCTDAEFSEWMKKAPLVYD
;
A
#
# COMPACT_ATOMS: atom_id res chain seq x y z
N LEU A 1 4.54 -9.54 -16.76
CA LEU A 1 3.34 -9.07 -16.09
C LEU A 1 2.15 -9.39 -16.98
N TYR A 2 0.97 -9.51 -16.40
CA TYR A 2 -0.24 -9.92 -17.10
C TYR A 2 -0.98 -8.69 -17.62
N ASP A 3 -1.56 -8.81 -18.82
CA ASP A 3 -2.50 -7.81 -19.33
C ASP A 3 -3.87 -8.01 -18.66
N PRO A 4 -4.63 -6.93 -18.39
CA PRO A 4 -5.98 -7.05 -17.86
C PRO A 4 -6.89 -7.74 -18.89
N THR A 5 -7.74 -8.66 -18.42
CA THR A 5 -8.70 -9.38 -19.28
C THR A 5 -9.75 -8.45 -19.87
N ALA A 6 -10.14 -7.42 -19.12
CA ALA A 6 -11.11 -6.40 -19.52
C ALA A 6 -10.90 -5.11 -18.71
N GLY A 7 -11.56 -4.04 -19.13
CA GLY A 7 -11.47 -2.73 -18.49
C GLY A 7 -10.28 -1.90 -18.94
N LYS A 8 -10.08 -0.76 -18.25
CA LYS A 8 -8.99 0.19 -18.53
C LYS A 8 -8.29 0.56 -17.24
N ILE A 9 -6.97 0.66 -17.31
CA ILE A 9 -6.12 1.22 -16.26
C ILE A 9 -5.53 2.52 -16.79
N LEU A 10 -5.79 3.62 -16.10
CA LEU A 10 -5.27 4.93 -16.49
C LEU A 10 -4.21 5.39 -15.50
N PHE A 11 -3.07 5.82 -16.01
CA PHE A 11 -2.02 6.48 -15.23
C PHE A 11 -1.66 7.81 -15.88
N GLU A 12 -1.76 8.93 -15.17
CA GLU A 12 -1.56 10.28 -15.69
C GLU A 12 -2.40 10.52 -16.99
N GLY A 13 -3.63 10.02 -17.00
CA GLY A 13 -4.54 10.12 -18.16
C GLY A 13 -4.20 9.22 -19.35
N LYS A 14 -3.12 8.43 -19.27
CA LYS A 14 -2.72 7.49 -20.32
C LYS A 14 -3.22 6.09 -20.02
N ASP A 15 -3.79 5.43 -21.03
CA ASP A 15 -4.20 4.03 -20.93
C ASP A 15 -2.97 3.11 -20.90
N ILE A 16 -2.85 2.34 -19.83
CA ILE A 16 -1.77 1.38 -19.59
C ILE A 16 -2.27 -0.07 -19.57
N SER A 17 -3.50 -0.31 -20.03
CA SER A 17 -4.16 -1.62 -19.95
C SER A 17 -3.64 -2.67 -20.93
N GLY A 18 -2.89 -2.27 -21.95
CA GLY A 18 -2.46 -3.18 -23.01
C GLY A 18 -1.11 -2.81 -23.59
N LYS A 19 -0.94 -2.99 -24.90
CA LYS A 19 0.32 -2.68 -25.58
C LYS A 19 0.62 -1.18 -25.52
N MET A 20 1.59 -0.81 -24.71
CA MET A 20 2.01 0.57 -24.49
C MET A 20 3.06 1.02 -25.50
N SER A 21 3.05 2.30 -25.85
CA SER A 21 4.15 2.96 -26.58
C SER A 21 5.43 2.96 -25.76
N LYS A 22 6.58 3.10 -26.41
CA LYS A 22 7.87 3.22 -25.70
C LYS A 22 7.90 4.39 -24.72
N ASP A 23 7.26 5.51 -25.07
CA ASP A 23 7.20 6.70 -24.22
C ASP A 23 6.34 6.46 -22.96
N THR A 24 5.18 5.78 -23.12
CA THR A 24 4.34 5.39 -21.98
C THR A 24 5.07 4.41 -21.06
N GLN A 25 5.79 3.45 -21.62
CA GLN A 25 6.61 2.52 -20.81
C GLN A 25 7.72 3.25 -20.05
N LYS A 26 8.39 4.22 -20.69
CA LYS A 26 9.43 5.04 -20.06
C LYS A 26 8.84 5.89 -18.92
N LEU A 27 7.69 6.51 -19.14
CA LEU A 27 6.97 7.27 -18.12
C LEU A 27 6.61 6.38 -16.92
N LEU A 28 6.01 5.21 -17.14
CA LEU A 28 5.69 4.28 -16.07
C LEU A 28 6.91 3.87 -15.24
N ARG A 29 8.00 3.51 -15.90
CA ARG A 29 9.23 3.08 -15.20
C ARG A 29 9.89 4.19 -14.39
N ASN A 30 9.65 5.47 -14.75
CA ASN A 30 10.11 6.62 -13.98
C ASN A 30 9.16 6.96 -12.84
N ASP A 31 7.87 7.09 -13.14
CA ASP A 31 6.90 7.77 -12.29
C ASP A 31 6.11 6.79 -11.40
N MET A 32 6.21 5.49 -11.67
CA MET A 32 5.60 4.44 -10.84
C MET A 32 6.70 3.48 -10.36
N GLN A 33 6.82 3.35 -9.05
CA GLN A 33 7.78 2.46 -8.42
C GLN A 33 7.07 1.46 -7.49
N MET A 34 7.74 0.38 -7.12
CA MET A 34 7.19 -0.65 -6.25
C MET A 34 8.13 -0.97 -5.09
N ILE A 35 7.55 -1.05 -3.89
CA ILE A 35 8.21 -1.59 -2.71
C ILE A 35 7.61 -2.97 -2.46
N PHE A 36 8.46 -3.99 -2.49
CA PHE A 36 8.04 -5.40 -2.43
C PHE A 36 7.88 -5.87 -0.99
N GLN A 37 7.05 -6.90 -0.82
CA GLN A 37 6.75 -7.57 0.44
C GLN A 37 8.01 -8.12 1.14
N ASP A 38 8.86 -8.79 0.37
CA ASP A 38 10.11 -9.37 0.90
C ASP A 38 11.33 -8.55 0.45
N PRO A 39 11.93 -7.77 1.37
CA PRO A 39 13.13 -7.01 1.05
C PRO A 39 14.34 -7.91 0.74
N MET A 40 14.39 -9.15 1.28
CA MET A 40 15.48 -10.10 0.98
C MET A 40 15.42 -10.60 -0.45
N ALA A 41 14.24 -11.02 -0.91
CA ALA A 41 14.07 -11.50 -2.28
C ALA A 41 14.18 -10.37 -3.33
N SER A 42 13.87 -9.13 -2.93
CA SER A 42 13.86 -7.98 -3.85
C SER A 42 15.21 -7.30 -4.04
N LEU A 43 16.18 -7.52 -3.15
CA LEU A 43 17.51 -6.92 -3.20
C LEU A 43 18.54 -7.96 -3.67
N ASN A 44 19.32 -7.64 -4.71
CA ASN A 44 20.39 -8.53 -5.16
C ASN A 44 21.50 -8.61 -4.11
N PRO A 45 21.74 -9.77 -3.45
CA PRO A 45 22.68 -9.89 -2.35
C PRO A 45 24.17 -9.73 -2.76
N ARG A 46 24.44 -9.78 -4.07
CA ARG A 46 25.79 -9.64 -4.62
C ARG A 46 26.15 -8.21 -5.00
N LYS A 47 25.18 -7.29 -4.99
CA LYS A 47 25.39 -5.87 -5.27
C LYS A 47 25.51 -5.10 -3.97
N LYS A 48 26.30 -4.03 -3.98
CA LYS A 48 26.33 -3.06 -2.89
C LYS A 48 25.04 -2.24 -2.86
N VAL A 49 24.74 -1.67 -1.71
CA VAL A 49 23.55 -0.81 -1.52
C VAL A 49 23.54 0.37 -2.48
N GLU A 50 24.69 1.00 -2.73
CA GLU A 50 24.82 2.09 -3.71
C GLU A 50 24.44 1.69 -5.14
N ASP A 51 24.76 0.44 -5.54
CA ASP A 51 24.41 -0.08 -6.86
C ASP A 51 22.94 -0.45 -6.94
N ILE A 52 22.36 -0.99 -5.86
CA ILE A 52 20.95 -1.36 -5.80
C ILE A 52 20.06 -0.11 -5.85
N ILE A 53 20.40 0.91 -5.07
CA ILE A 53 19.63 2.16 -5.03
C ILE A 53 19.81 2.95 -6.33
N GLY A 54 21.05 3.06 -6.81
CA GLY A 54 21.39 3.85 -8.00
C GLY A 54 21.01 3.21 -9.33
N GLU A 55 20.60 1.93 -9.37
CA GLU A 55 20.32 1.20 -10.61
C GLU A 55 19.28 1.91 -11.51
N GLY A 56 18.24 2.48 -10.90
CA GLY A 56 17.25 3.26 -11.64
C GLY A 56 17.84 4.53 -12.26
N LEU A 57 18.72 5.21 -11.55
CA LEU A 57 19.44 6.38 -12.07
C LEU A 57 20.33 6.00 -13.25
N ASP A 58 21.05 4.87 -13.15
CA ASP A 58 21.95 4.37 -14.19
C ASP A 58 21.20 4.02 -15.48
N ILE A 59 20.08 3.30 -15.36
CA ILE A 59 19.23 2.88 -16.50
C ILE A 59 18.60 4.08 -17.21
N HIS A 60 18.19 5.10 -16.45
CA HIS A 60 17.49 6.26 -16.99
C HIS A 60 18.40 7.48 -17.20
N HIS A 61 19.71 7.36 -16.95
CA HIS A 61 20.69 8.43 -17.12
C HIS A 61 20.28 9.73 -16.40
N LYS A 62 19.88 9.62 -15.11
CA LYS A 62 19.37 10.74 -14.31
C LYS A 62 20.44 11.49 -13.50
N PHE A 63 21.67 11.47 -13.93
CA PHE A 63 22.79 12.21 -13.32
C PHE A 63 23.78 12.67 -14.38
N ALA A 64 24.49 13.76 -14.11
CA ALA A 64 25.46 14.32 -15.04
C ALA A 64 26.83 13.63 -14.95
N ASN A 65 27.20 13.15 -13.76
CA ASN A 65 28.49 12.50 -13.50
C ASN A 65 28.44 11.59 -12.26
N ALA A 66 29.49 10.79 -12.08
CA ALA A 66 29.57 9.82 -10.98
C ALA A 66 29.50 10.47 -9.58
N ALA A 67 30.01 11.68 -9.42
CA ALA A 67 29.97 12.38 -8.14
C ALA A 67 28.54 12.80 -7.78
N GLU A 68 27.77 13.27 -8.74
CA GLU A 68 26.34 13.58 -8.53
C GLU A 68 25.54 12.34 -8.19
N ARG A 69 25.74 11.21 -8.90
CA ARG A 69 25.13 9.93 -8.58
C ARG A 69 25.40 9.50 -7.13
N ASP A 70 26.64 9.58 -6.69
CA ASP A 70 27.05 9.24 -5.33
C ASP A 70 26.36 10.15 -4.30
N GLN A 71 26.30 11.46 -4.56
CA GLN A 71 25.58 12.41 -3.72
C GLN A 71 24.09 12.10 -3.63
N MET A 72 23.43 11.77 -4.74
CA MET A 72 22.01 11.39 -4.75
C MET A 72 21.76 10.13 -3.91
N VAL A 73 22.59 9.10 -4.06
CA VAL A 73 22.50 7.86 -3.27
C VAL A 73 22.70 8.13 -1.77
N LYS A 74 23.70 8.92 -1.40
CA LYS A 74 23.95 9.30 0.00
C LYS A 74 22.83 10.14 0.59
N ALA A 75 22.26 11.06 -0.20
CA ALA A 75 21.15 11.90 0.22
C ALA A 75 19.89 11.06 0.49
N ILE A 76 19.54 10.11 -0.40
CA ILE A 76 18.37 9.26 -0.19
C ILE A 76 18.58 8.29 0.98
N LEU A 77 19.78 7.76 1.20
CA LEU A 77 20.08 6.94 2.39
C LEU A 77 19.81 7.73 3.68
N LYS A 78 20.31 8.97 3.75
CA LYS A 78 20.03 9.85 4.90
C LYS A 78 18.54 10.11 5.07
N LYS A 79 17.80 10.33 3.98
CA LYS A 79 16.36 10.58 4.00
C LYS A 79 15.58 9.39 4.58
N VAL A 80 16.01 8.16 4.28
CA VAL A 80 15.37 6.95 4.86
C VAL A 80 15.94 6.56 6.23
N GLY A 81 16.76 7.43 6.86
CA GLY A 81 17.32 7.20 8.20
C GLY A 81 18.45 6.16 8.24
N LEU A 82 19.17 6.01 7.14
CA LEU A 82 20.38 5.19 7.06
C LEU A 82 21.63 6.10 6.94
N ALA A 83 22.75 5.65 7.51
CA ALA A 83 24.00 6.39 7.40
C ALA A 83 24.53 6.34 5.95
N PRO A 84 25.08 7.46 5.41
CA PRO A 84 25.64 7.49 4.05
C PRO A 84 26.74 6.45 3.81
N GLU A 85 27.51 6.09 4.85
CA GLU A 85 28.58 5.07 4.82
C GLU A 85 28.03 3.66 4.55
N HIS A 86 26.72 3.45 4.72
CA HIS A 86 26.05 2.20 4.39
C HIS A 86 25.99 1.94 2.88
N ALA A 87 26.26 2.94 2.04
CA ALA A 87 26.28 2.81 0.57
C ALA A 87 27.17 1.65 0.08
N THR A 88 28.32 1.46 0.71
CA THR A 88 29.33 0.45 0.31
C THR A 88 29.06 -0.95 0.88
N ARG A 89 28.04 -1.12 1.73
CA ARG A 89 27.70 -2.40 2.36
C ARG A 89 26.81 -3.25 1.44
N TYR A 90 26.72 -4.53 1.76
CA TYR A 90 25.86 -5.51 1.10
C TYR A 90 24.57 -5.74 1.90
N PRO A 91 23.44 -6.14 1.26
CA PRO A 91 22.16 -6.34 1.94
C PRO A 91 22.21 -7.28 3.16
N HIS A 92 23.03 -8.33 3.12
CA HIS A 92 23.15 -9.28 4.24
C HIS A 92 23.75 -8.67 5.52
N GLN A 93 24.38 -7.50 5.43
CA GLN A 93 24.97 -6.78 6.58
C GLN A 93 23.97 -5.88 7.31
N PHE A 94 22.68 -5.91 6.92
CA PHE A 94 21.62 -5.08 7.47
C PHE A 94 20.56 -5.90 8.20
N SER A 95 19.91 -5.28 9.21
CA SER A 95 18.69 -5.82 9.81
C SER A 95 17.51 -5.82 8.82
N GLY A 96 16.42 -6.54 9.15
CA GLY A 96 15.20 -6.55 8.33
C GLY A 96 14.67 -5.15 8.04
N GLY A 97 14.52 -4.32 9.08
CA GLY A 97 14.06 -2.94 8.93
C GLY A 97 15.01 -2.05 8.13
N GLN A 98 16.32 -2.25 8.26
CA GLN A 98 17.29 -1.52 7.44
C GLN A 98 17.22 -1.93 5.97
N ARG A 99 17.08 -3.22 5.67
CA ARG A 99 16.85 -3.70 4.28
C ARG A 99 15.58 -3.11 3.68
N GLN A 100 14.51 -3.04 4.47
CA GLN A 100 13.27 -2.40 4.03
C GLN A 100 13.51 -0.93 3.66
N ARG A 101 14.25 -0.19 4.47
CA ARG A 101 14.64 1.21 4.18
C ARG A 101 15.49 1.32 2.90
N VAL A 102 16.34 0.34 2.59
CA VAL A 102 17.07 0.28 1.31
C VAL A 102 16.08 0.08 0.14
N GLY A 103 15.08 -0.79 0.28
CA GLY A 103 14.01 -0.97 -0.71
C GLY A 103 13.19 0.31 -0.95
N ILE A 104 12.87 1.03 0.12
CA ILE A 104 12.21 2.34 0.05
C ILE A 104 13.10 3.36 -0.65
N ALA A 105 14.39 3.45 -0.28
CA ALA A 105 15.34 4.34 -0.94
C ALA A 105 15.47 4.08 -2.44
N ARG A 106 15.50 2.80 -2.84
CA ARG A 106 15.51 2.38 -4.26
C ARG A 106 14.29 2.89 -5.03
N ALA A 107 13.10 2.84 -4.42
CA ALA A 107 11.89 3.35 -5.05
C ALA A 107 11.89 4.88 -5.13
N LEU A 108 12.30 5.55 -4.07
CA LEU A 108 12.24 7.00 -3.94
C LEU A 108 13.27 7.78 -4.75
N ILE A 109 14.45 7.19 -5.01
CA ILE A 109 15.54 7.90 -5.71
C ILE A 109 15.14 8.35 -7.12
N MET A 110 14.13 7.67 -7.71
CA MET A 110 13.56 8.01 -9.01
C MET A 110 12.63 9.23 -8.95
N ASN A 111 12.28 9.72 -7.76
CA ASN A 111 11.28 10.75 -7.51
C ASN A 111 9.93 10.42 -8.20
N PRO A 112 9.30 9.27 -7.84
CA PRO A 112 8.10 8.80 -8.51
C PRO A 112 6.86 9.58 -8.10
N LYS A 113 5.83 9.58 -8.96
CA LYS A 113 4.50 10.11 -8.64
C LYS A 113 3.64 9.11 -7.87
N LEU A 114 3.86 7.81 -8.10
CA LEU A 114 3.13 6.73 -7.43
C LEU A 114 4.09 5.66 -6.94
N ILE A 115 3.91 5.24 -5.69
CA ILE A 115 4.57 4.06 -5.13
C ILE A 115 3.49 3.02 -4.80
N ILE A 116 3.65 1.81 -5.33
CA ILE A 116 2.88 0.63 -4.92
C ILE A 116 3.66 -0.04 -3.78
N ALA A 117 3.10 0.00 -2.58
CA ALA A 117 3.70 -0.60 -1.39
C ALA A 117 2.96 -1.91 -1.06
N ASP A 118 3.53 -3.04 -1.50
CA ASP A 118 2.91 -4.35 -1.41
C ASP A 118 3.37 -5.07 -0.14
N GLU A 119 2.53 -5.09 0.90
CA GLU A 119 2.77 -5.69 2.23
C GLU A 119 4.16 -5.39 2.80
N CYS A 120 4.72 -4.25 2.46
CA CYS A 120 6.12 -3.91 2.65
C CYS A 120 6.56 -3.78 4.12
N ILE A 121 5.64 -3.83 5.08
CA ILE A 121 5.93 -3.73 6.51
C ILE A 121 5.56 -4.99 7.29
N SER A 122 4.88 -5.97 6.67
CA SER A 122 4.32 -7.14 7.35
C SER A 122 5.34 -8.02 8.08
N ALA A 123 6.56 -8.09 7.57
CA ALA A 123 7.65 -8.90 8.14
C ALA A 123 8.49 -8.15 9.19
N LEU A 124 8.10 -6.95 9.60
CA LEU A 124 8.84 -6.11 10.55
C LEU A 124 8.20 -6.14 11.93
N ASP A 125 9.01 -5.95 12.98
CA ASP A 125 8.51 -5.73 14.34
C ASP A 125 7.65 -4.46 14.42
N VAL A 126 6.64 -4.45 15.29
CA VAL A 126 5.67 -3.35 15.44
C VAL A 126 6.32 -1.97 15.57
N SER A 127 7.39 -1.87 16.36
CA SER A 127 8.12 -0.61 16.55
C SER A 127 8.81 -0.12 15.26
N ILE A 128 9.32 -1.04 14.46
CA ILE A 128 9.95 -0.74 13.17
C ILE A 128 8.90 -0.42 12.12
N GLN A 129 7.75 -1.13 12.12
CA GLN A 129 6.62 -0.80 11.26
C GLN A 129 6.19 0.65 11.44
N ALA A 130 5.97 1.11 12.68
CA ALA A 130 5.60 2.48 12.97
C ALA A 130 6.62 3.50 12.45
N GLN A 131 7.91 3.23 12.62
CA GLN A 131 8.98 4.09 12.10
C GLN A 131 8.98 4.17 10.56
N VAL A 132 8.76 3.05 9.88
CA VAL A 132 8.72 3.00 8.41
C VAL A 132 7.48 3.72 7.88
N VAL A 133 6.31 3.53 8.51
CA VAL A 133 5.07 4.20 8.11
C VAL A 133 5.17 5.72 8.31
N ASN A 134 5.71 6.18 9.44
CA ASN A 134 5.96 7.60 9.67
C ASN A 134 6.91 8.18 8.61
N LEU A 135 8.01 7.48 8.31
CA LEU A 135 8.92 7.88 7.25
C LEU A 135 8.19 8.02 5.88
N MET A 136 7.30 7.09 5.55
CA MET A 136 6.53 7.15 4.30
C MET A 136 5.58 8.34 4.27
N LYS A 137 4.94 8.68 5.40
CA LYS A 137 4.08 9.87 5.54
C LYS A 137 4.89 11.16 5.40
N ASP A 138 6.01 11.28 6.09
CA ASP A 138 6.90 12.45 6.00
C ASP A 138 7.34 12.69 4.55
N ILE A 139 7.67 11.59 3.83
CA ILE A 139 8.04 11.66 2.42
C ILE A 139 6.85 12.07 1.55
N GLN A 140 5.65 11.55 1.82
CA GLN A 140 4.43 11.95 1.10
C GLN A 140 4.16 13.45 1.25
N GLU A 141 4.25 13.96 2.45
CA GLU A 141 4.06 15.39 2.73
C GLU A 141 5.12 16.27 2.03
N GLU A 142 6.37 15.80 2.01
CA GLU A 142 7.48 16.54 1.40
C GLU A 142 7.43 16.53 -0.14
N THR A 143 7.07 15.38 -0.74
CA THR A 143 7.22 15.16 -2.20
C THR A 143 5.91 15.17 -2.97
N GLY A 144 4.76 15.01 -2.30
CA GLY A 144 3.46 14.81 -2.94
C GLY A 144 3.31 13.46 -3.63
N THR A 145 4.21 12.48 -3.38
CA THR A 145 4.13 11.13 -3.93
C THR A 145 2.87 10.43 -3.43
N ALA A 146 2.06 9.90 -4.34
CA ALA A 146 0.91 9.07 -3.97
C ALA A 146 1.36 7.64 -3.61
N TYR A 147 0.64 7.01 -2.68
CA TYR A 147 0.86 5.61 -2.31
C TYR A 147 -0.39 4.76 -2.57
N LEU A 148 -0.20 3.63 -3.24
CA LEU A 148 -1.13 2.50 -3.20
C LEU A 148 -0.60 1.49 -2.18
N PHE A 149 -1.14 1.53 -0.97
CA PHE A 149 -0.67 0.73 0.15
C PHE A 149 -1.51 -0.54 0.28
N ILE A 150 -0.91 -1.71 0.04
CA ILE A 150 -1.56 -3.02 0.20
C ILE A 150 -1.12 -3.59 1.53
N ALA A 151 -2.07 -3.88 2.41
CA ALA A 151 -1.79 -4.43 3.73
C ALA A 151 -2.97 -5.25 4.27
N HIS A 152 -2.67 -6.10 5.25
CA HIS A 152 -3.65 -6.86 6.00
C HIS A 152 -3.81 -6.35 7.45
N ASP A 153 -2.93 -5.47 7.93
CA ASP A 153 -3.04 -4.82 9.24
C ASP A 153 -3.90 -3.56 9.12
N LEU A 154 -5.14 -3.67 9.60
CA LEU A 154 -6.13 -2.59 9.53
C LEU A 154 -5.78 -1.38 10.39
N SER A 155 -5.04 -1.57 11.49
CA SER A 155 -4.61 -0.47 12.36
C SER A 155 -3.62 0.43 11.61
N MET A 156 -2.70 -0.19 10.87
CA MET A 156 -1.75 0.54 10.02
C MET A 156 -2.43 1.20 8.83
N VAL A 157 -3.40 0.51 8.19
CA VAL A 157 -4.22 1.08 7.11
C VAL A 157 -4.99 2.31 7.59
N LYS A 158 -5.60 2.26 8.77
CA LYS A 158 -6.28 3.41 9.39
C LYS A 158 -5.36 4.62 9.56
N TYR A 159 -4.12 4.37 9.92
CA TYR A 159 -3.15 5.43 10.22
C TYR A 159 -2.56 6.09 8.97
N ILE A 160 -2.29 5.31 7.90
CA ILE A 160 -1.58 5.82 6.72
C ILE A 160 -2.49 6.26 5.58
N SER A 161 -3.73 5.74 5.49
CA SER A 161 -4.56 5.88 4.30
C SER A 161 -5.58 7.01 4.42
N ASP A 162 -5.78 7.77 3.34
CA ASP A 162 -6.87 8.73 3.20
C ASP A 162 -8.15 8.02 2.72
N ARG A 163 -7.98 7.01 1.86
CA ARG A 163 -9.07 6.22 1.28
C ARG A 163 -8.74 4.73 1.33
N ILE A 164 -9.78 3.92 1.47
CA ILE A 164 -9.66 2.46 1.58
C ILE A 164 -10.51 1.79 0.52
N GLY A 165 -9.98 0.70 -0.03
CA GLY A 165 -10.73 -0.28 -0.81
C GLY A 165 -10.59 -1.66 -0.18
N VAL A 166 -11.71 -2.27 0.16
CA VAL A 166 -11.75 -3.63 0.74
C VAL A 166 -11.88 -4.65 -0.38
N LEU A 167 -10.86 -5.49 -0.51
CA LEU A 167 -10.78 -6.52 -1.55
C LEU A 167 -10.93 -7.92 -0.92
N HIS A 168 -11.77 -8.76 -1.51
CA HIS A 168 -11.92 -10.15 -1.10
C HIS A 168 -12.15 -11.06 -2.32
N LEU A 169 -11.41 -12.14 -2.41
CA LEU A 169 -11.47 -13.11 -3.53
C LEU A 169 -11.45 -12.46 -4.92
N GLY A 170 -10.64 -11.41 -5.10
CA GLY A 170 -10.52 -10.67 -6.37
C GLY A 170 -11.63 -9.66 -6.64
N HIS A 171 -12.58 -9.47 -5.74
CA HIS A 171 -13.67 -8.50 -5.86
C HIS A 171 -13.48 -7.31 -4.93
N LEU A 172 -13.63 -6.10 -5.47
CA LEU A 172 -13.68 -4.88 -4.68
C LEU A 172 -15.08 -4.72 -4.09
N LEU A 173 -15.20 -4.93 -2.78
CA LEU A 173 -16.48 -5.03 -2.09
C LEU A 173 -16.96 -3.69 -1.54
N GLU A 174 -16.05 -2.88 -1.02
CA GLU A 174 -16.39 -1.63 -0.35
C GLU A 174 -15.27 -0.61 -0.53
N THR A 175 -15.59 0.68 -0.74
CA THR A 175 -14.64 1.76 -0.90
C THR A 175 -15.15 3.04 -0.28
N GLY A 176 -14.27 3.80 0.36
CA GLY A 176 -14.60 5.09 0.96
C GLY A 176 -13.38 5.81 1.47
N THR A 177 -13.57 6.93 2.16
CA THR A 177 -12.54 7.51 3.01
C THR A 177 -12.26 6.58 4.19
N THR A 178 -11.12 6.75 4.83
CA THR A 178 -10.78 5.97 6.04
C THR A 178 -11.86 6.13 7.11
N GLU A 179 -12.37 7.34 7.32
CA GLU A 179 -13.44 7.59 8.30
C GLU A 179 -14.76 6.91 7.92
N GLU A 180 -15.18 6.99 6.65
CA GLU A 180 -16.40 6.33 6.17
C GLU A 180 -16.34 4.80 6.39
N ILE A 181 -15.24 4.17 6.00
CA ILE A 181 -15.08 2.71 6.13
C ILE A 181 -14.98 2.25 7.59
N PHE A 182 -14.27 2.99 8.44
CA PHE A 182 -14.12 2.61 9.85
C PHE A 182 -15.36 2.90 10.69
N ASN A 183 -16.05 4.01 10.43
CA ASN A 183 -17.22 4.40 11.22
C ASN A 183 -18.52 3.72 10.75
N HIS A 184 -18.68 3.50 9.43
CA HIS A 184 -19.91 2.96 8.84
C HIS A 184 -19.67 1.79 7.89
N PRO A 185 -18.93 0.72 8.29
CA PRO A 185 -18.74 -0.42 7.41
C PRO A 185 -20.08 -1.12 7.11
N VAL A 186 -20.35 -1.36 5.83
CA VAL A 186 -21.64 -1.90 5.36
C VAL A 186 -21.52 -3.37 4.97
N HIS A 187 -20.51 -3.74 4.17
CA HIS A 187 -20.36 -5.12 3.72
C HIS A 187 -20.05 -6.07 4.89
N PRO A 188 -20.71 -7.23 5.02
CA PRO A 188 -20.47 -8.17 6.13
C PRO A 188 -18.99 -8.57 6.29
N TYR A 189 -18.26 -8.71 5.20
CA TYR A 189 -16.81 -8.98 5.25
C TYR A 189 -16.03 -7.81 5.85
N THR A 190 -16.30 -6.56 5.44
CA THR A 190 -15.67 -5.38 6.03
C THR A 190 -15.94 -5.29 7.52
N ARG A 191 -17.19 -5.51 7.91
CA ARG A 191 -17.59 -5.52 9.33
C ARG A 191 -16.85 -6.60 10.11
N SER A 192 -16.74 -7.81 9.57
CA SER A 192 -15.99 -8.90 10.24
C SER A 192 -14.52 -8.55 10.43
N LEU A 193 -13.87 -7.96 9.41
CA LEU A 193 -12.48 -7.52 9.51
C LEU A 193 -12.30 -6.46 10.60
N LEU A 194 -13.14 -5.43 10.59
CA LEU A 194 -13.03 -4.32 11.52
C LEU A 194 -13.40 -4.72 12.94
N SER A 195 -14.43 -5.56 13.12
CA SER A 195 -14.81 -6.08 14.43
C SER A 195 -13.75 -6.98 15.08
N ALA A 196 -12.81 -7.49 14.28
CA ALA A 196 -11.68 -8.29 14.78
C ALA A 196 -10.52 -7.45 15.34
N ILE A 197 -10.49 -6.12 15.10
CA ILE A 197 -9.43 -5.24 15.63
C ILE A 197 -9.53 -5.17 17.15
N PRO A 198 -8.47 -5.51 17.91
CA PRO A 198 -8.50 -5.43 19.37
C PRO A 198 -8.63 -3.98 19.86
N SER A 199 -9.47 -3.74 20.86
CA SER A 199 -9.51 -2.44 21.54
C SER A 199 -8.36 -2.32 22.54
N PRO A 200 -7.64 -1.17 22.58
CA PRO A 200 -6.65 -0.91 23.61
C PRO A 200 -7.25 -0.83 25.02
N ASN A 201 -8.55 -0.59 25.14
CA ASN A 201 -9.27 -0.53 26.40
C ASN A 201 -9.71 -1.94 26.83
N PRO A 202 -9.16 -2.50 27.94
CA PRO A 202 -9.51 -3.85 28.39
C PRO A 202 -10.98 -4.06 28.76
N VAL A 203 -11.68 -2.99 29.15
CA VAL A 203 -13.10 -3.05 29.53
C VAL A 203 -13.97 -3.19 28.27
N VAL A 204 -13.62 -2.47 27.21
CA VAL A 204 -14.28 -2.55 25.90
C VAL A 204 -13.97 -3.89 25.25
N GLU A 205 -12.70 -4.31 25.28
CA GLU A 205 -12.26 -5.58 24.70
C GLU A 205 -12.99 -6.79 25.29
N LYS A 206 -13.25 -6.81 26.60
CA LYS A 206 -14.03 -7.87 27.24
C LYS A 206 -15.48 -7.97 26.77
N LYS A 207 -16.06 -6.88 26.28
CA LYS A 207 -17.44 -6.81 25.77
C LYS A 207 -17.51 -6.95 24.26
N ARG A 208 -16.38 -6.91 23.57
CA ARG A 208 -16.31 -6.99 22.11
C ARG A 208 -16.79 -8.35 21.62
N VAL A 209 -17.70 -8.31 20.65
CA VAL A 209 -18.16 -9.50 19.93
C VAL A 209 -17.70 -9.34 18.49
N ALA A 210 -16.72 -10.14 18.06
CA ALA A 210 -16.28 -10.13 16.67
C ALA A 210 -17.36 -10.74 15.77
N GLU A 211 -17.71 -10.02 14.72
CA GLU A 211 -18.58 -10.56 13.66
C GLU A 211 -17.77 -11.58 12.83
N THR A 212 -18.37 -12.73 12.53
CA THR A 212 -17.75 -13.75 11.70
C THR A 212 -18.34 -13.68 10.29
N TYR A 213 -17.49 -13.86 9.29
CA TYR A 213 -17.91 -13.92 7.89
C TYR A 213 -17.25 -15.11 7.19
N ASP A 214 -18.06 -15.95 6.57
CA ASP A 214 -17.59 -17.01 5.67
C ASP A 214 -18.32 -16.87 4.34
N TYR A 215 -17.58 -16.59 3.28
CA TYR A 215 -18.12 -16.45 1.94
C TYR A 215 -18.93 -17.67 1.48
N LYS A 216 -18.46 -18.88 1.81
CA LYS A 216 -19.11 -20.14 1.36
C LYS A 216 -20.51 -20.35 1.93
N THR A 217 -20.75 -19.85 3.13
CA THR A 217 -22.03 -20.00 3.85
C THR A 217 -22.85 -18.71 3.86
N SER A 218 -22.29 -17.58 3.40
CA SER A 218 -22.95 -16.27 3.46
C SER A 218 -24.15 -16.14 2.52
N GLY A 219 -24.21 -16.93 1.45
CA GLY A 219 -25.21 -16.78 0.39
C GLY A 219 -24.98 -15.58 -0.53
N ILE A 220 -23.93 -14.78 -0.32
CA ILE A 220 -23.60 -13.59 -1.11
C ILE A 220 -22.86 -14.00 -2.39
N ASP A 221 -23.35 -13.54 -3.53
CA ASP A 221 -22.73 -13.78 -4.83
C ASP A 221 -22.08 -12.48 -5.35
N TYR A 222 -20.76 -12.35 -5.22
CA TYR A 222 -20.02 -11.15 -5.64
C TYR A 222 -20.16 -10.81 -7.13
N THR A 223 -20.59 -11.76 -7.97
CA THR A 223 -20.75 -11.54 -9.41
C THR A 223 -22.04 -10.77 -9.73
N LYS A 224 -23.06 -10.84 -8.85
CA LYS A 224 -24.38 -10.23 -9.04
C LYS A 224 -24.50 -8.82 -8.49
N GLY A 225 -23.59 -8.41 -7.60
CA GLY A 225 -23.66 -7.11 -6.95
C GLY A 225 -23.32 -5.96 -7.90
N THR A 226 -24.05 -4.85 -7.75
CA THR A 226 -23.75 -3.55 -8.35
C THR A 226 -23.19 -2.58 -7.31
N LYS A 227 -22.70 -1.42 -7.76
CA LYS A 227 -22.12 -0.40 -6.88
C LYS A 227 -23.23 0.50 -6.33
N HIS A 228 -23.43 0.49 -5.02
CA HIS A 228 -24.39 1.33 -4.31
C HIS A 228 -23.68 2.42 -3.52
N LEU A 229 -24.18 3.65 -3.60
CA LEU A 229 -23.70 4.76 -2.79
C LEU A 229 -24.30 4.65 -1.38
N VAL A 230 -23.45 4.65 -0.37
CA VAL A 230 -23.84 4.67 1.05
C VAL A 230 -24.00 6.11 1.51
N GLU A 231 -22.89 6.87 1.47
CA GLU A 231 -22.83 8.29 1.79
C GLU A 231 -21.56 8.90 1.16
N GLY A 232 -21.48 10.20 1.00
CA GLY A 232 -20.27 10.90 0.56
C GLY A 232 -19.58 10.25 -0.63
N SER A 233 -18.42 9.66 -0.38
CA SER A 233 -17.64 8.89 -1.36
C SER A 233 -17.60 7.39 -1.04
N HIS A 234 -18.43 6.93 -0.12
CA HIS A 234 -18.54 5.57 0.35
C HIS A 234 -19.46 4.74 -0.54
N TYR A 235 -18.92 3.68 -1.09
CA TYR A 235 -19.65 2.75 -1.95
C TYR A 235 -19.48 1.32 -1.47
N VAL A 236 -20.56 0.53 -1.59
CA VAL A 236 -20.55 -0.90 -1.34
C VAL A 236 -21.07 -1.65 -2.59
N ARG A 237 -20.51 -2.82 -2.85
CA ARG A 237 -20.94 -3.71 -3.93
C ARG A 237 -21.87 -4.78 -3.38
N CYS A 238 -23.13 -4.75 -3.80
CA CYS A 238 -24.18 -5.70 -3.36
C CYS A 238 -25.38 -5.65 -4.30
N THR A 239 -26.37 -6.51 -4.08
CA THR A 239 -27.70 -6.42 -4.69
C THR A 239 -28.56 -5.40 -3.94
N ASP A 240 -29.66 -4.94 -4.55
CA ASP A 240 -30.60 -3.99 -3.90
C ASP A 240 -31.20 -4.55 -2.60
N ALA A 241 -31.48 -5.86 -2.57
CA ALA A 241 -32.01 -6.54 -1.40
C ALA A 241 -30.99 -6.57 -0.25
N GLU A 242 -29.73 -6.94 -0.54
CA GLU A 242 -28.63 -6.93 0.41
C GLU A 242 -28.34 -5.52 0.93
N PHE A 243 -28.35 -4.52 0.04
CA PHE A 243 -28.17 -3.12 0.43
C PHE A 243 -29.21 -2.68 1.45
N SER A 244 -30.50 -2.95 1.15
CA SER A 244 -31.62 -2.60 2.02
C SER A 244 -31.58 -3.31 3.39
N GLU A 245 -31.04 -4.52 3.43
CA GLU A 245 -30.83 -5.28 4.66
C GLU A 245 -29.65 -4.76 5.47
N TRP A 246 -28.48 -4.58 4.82
CA TRP A 246 -27.23 -4.21 5.51
C TRP A 246 -27.28 -2.79 6.09
N MET A 247 -27.95 -1.86 5.41
CA MET A 247 -28.16 -0.49 5.92
C MET A 247 -28.98 -0.40 7.21
N LYS A 248 -29.67 -1.47 7.60
CA LYS A 248 -30.42 -1.54 8.88
C LYS A 248 -29.53 -1.94 10.06
N LYS A 249 -28.33 -2.45 9.81
CA LYS A 249 -27.41 -2.86 10.88
C LYS A 249 -26.87 -1.64 11.62
N ALA A 250 -26.81 -1.74 12.94
CA ALA A 250 -26.21 -0.69 13.76
C ALA A 250 -24.71 -0.49 13.41
N PRO A 251 -24.19 0.73 13.52
CA PRO A 251 -22.76 0.99 13.42
C PRO A 251 -21.96 0.10 14.37
N LEU A 252 -20.72 -0.25 13.97
CA LEU A 252 -19.80 -0.90 14.88
C LEU A 252 -19.30 0.16 15.90
N VAL A 253 -19.29 -0.19 17.17
CA VAL A 253 -18.81 0.70 18.24
C VAL A 253 -17.34 0.39 18.48
N TYR A 254 -16.47 1.37 18.20
CA TYR A 254 -15.03 1.33 18.46
C TYR A 254 -14.68 2.42 19.48
N ASP A 255 -15.05 2.26 20.73
CA ASP A 255 -14.62 3.17 21.81
C ASP A 255 -13.36 2.68 22.52
#